data_c1ec9d0e7eb1c9c8433e954cf6e1198f
#
_entry.id   c1ec9d0e7eb1c9c8433e954cf6e1198f
#
_cell.length_a   1.000
_cell.length_b   1.000
_cell.length_c   1.000
_cell.angle_alpha   90.00
_cell.angle_beta   90.00
_cell.angle_gamma   90.00
#
_symmetry.space_group_name_H-M   'P 1'
#
loop_
_entity.id
_entity.type
_entity.pdbx_description
1 polymer ?
#
loop_
_entity_poly.entity_id
_entity_poly.type
_entity_poly.pdbx_seq_one_letter_code
_entity_poly.pdbx_strand_id
1 'polypeptide(L)'
;MLTPLPTWLSVSDRAAHLRAAADLRGNAGQWAAYESRGHCVVLAGPGSGKTKVLTIKLARLLAEDVAEPRGVACITYNNECARELEGRLAALGVEPGGRVFVGTVHSFSLTQILLPYTKVAKLDLPEDFGVATRTERQAALSDAVRHTLDDAGNPQHWEFRLANYRRSILNRDSPQWRETDPELARLVEAYEAELRKRGLIDFDDMPLLAVRALREKPWLQRALLAKYPVLAVDEYQDLGLPLHRMVMGLCFRAGMRLFAVGDADQSIYGFNGAQPELLRRLSERADVETVRLRLNYRSGSRIVAASKVALGEERGYQAVEGAPLGTVFTHPLAGTYALQARHLVTHLLPQALSRHPGLRYGDVAVLYPAAWIGDPVADSVRQAGISTVRTDGNALYPRASRLMQWLEQCAQWCCGGWRKGEPRFSRLLAEGRRLFAESIRSDDQASDFHRRLIAELWNLRDAGLPLHPWLLEMHAHIVGPFAAGCASLRDEMETLAAFVERTAPTGDCGEMLLGELAGDGGNLDRLTLSSLHSAKGREFAVVFMFGLDAGRLPRNDAGPRQLAEARRLFYVGFTRAKSEVHLIHSTRRSSPLVDEVERHLQESG
;
A
#
# COMPACT_ATOMS: atom_id res chain seq x y z
N MET A 1 -11.78 41.23 18.25
CA MET A 1 -13.02 40.55 17.84
C MET A 1 -12.62 39.14 17.41
N LEU A 2 -12.97 38.16 18.23
CA LEU A 2 -12.76 36.74 17.91
C LEU A 2 -13.79 36.33 16.84
N THR A 3 -13.32 35.98 15.65
CA THR A 3 -14.16 35.41 14.60
C THR A 3 -14.87 34.17 15.14
N PRO A 4 -16.18 34.01 14.92
CA PRO A 4 -16.90 32.83 15.35
C PRO A 4 -16.31 31.61 14.63
N LEU A 5 -15.94 30.60 15.39
CA LEU A 5 -15.33 29.38 14.93
C LEU A 5 -16.37 28.48 14.22
N PRO A 6 -15.99 27.74 13.18
CA PRO A 6 -16.91 26.90 12.37
C PRO A 6 -17.63 25.83 13.21
N THR A 7 -18.91 25.64 12.94
CA THR A 7 -19.86 24.85 13.75
C THR A 7 -19.88 23.34 13.51
N TRP A 8 -19.00 22.82 12.66
CA TRP A 8 -19.04 21.44 12.20
C TRP A 8 -18.20 20.41 13.00
N LEU A 9 -17.30 20.88 13.87
CA LEU A 9 -16.66 20.01 14.86
C LEU A 9 -17.46 20.06 16.15
N SER A 10 -17.90 18.91 16.65
CA SER A 10 -18.48 18.83 17.98
C SER A 10 -17.47 19.28 19.06
N VAL A 11 -17.92 19.67 20.21
CA VAL A 11 -17.01 20.04 21.34
C VAL A 11 -16.09 18.87 21.71
N SER A 12 -16.57 17.63 21.55
CA SER A 12 -15.80 16.39 21.77
C SER A 12 -14.66 16.22 20.75
N ASP A 13 -14.89 16.55 19.48
CA ASP A 13 -13.93 16.36 18.39
C ASP A 13 -12.78 17.39 18.49
N ARG A 14 -13.07 18.61 18.91
CA ARG A 14 -12.06 19.62 19.25
C ARG A 14 -11.15 19.18 20.38
N ALA A 15 -11.71 18.57 21.41
CA ALA A 15 -10.92 18.06 22.54
C ALA A 15 -10.00 16.89 22.10
N ALA A 16 -10.42 16.05 21.15
CA ALA A 16 -9.59 14.97 20.60
C ALA A 16 -8.42 15.52 19.77
N HIS A 17 -8.70 16.48 18.85
CA HIS A 17 -7.67 17.13 18.04
C HIS A 17 -6.63 17.87 18.89
N LEU A 18 -7.06 18.67 19.88
CA LEU A 18 -6.14 19.43 20.73
C LEU A 18 -5.27 18.52 21.62
N ARG A 19 -5.84 17.41 22.14
CA ARG A 19 -5.06 16.39 22.87
C ARG A 19 -4.02 15.75 21.99
N ALA A 20 -4.40 15.34 20.77
CA ALA A 20 -3.47 14.74 19.81
C ALA A 20 -2.36 15.72 19.41
N ALA A 21 -2.66 17.03 19.27
CA ALA A 21 -1.67 18.05 18.99
C ALA A 21 -0.73 18.28 20.20
N ALA A 22 -1.23 18.22 21.42
CA ALA A 22 -0.40 18.34 22.62
C ALA A 22 0.65 17.24 22.72
N ASP A 23 0.33 16.01 22.28
CA ASP A 23 1.27 14.88 22.25
C ASP A 23 2.47 15.11 21.31
N LEU A 24 2.37 16.01 20.33
CA LEU A 24 3.49 16.34 19.43
C LEU A 24 4.53 17.24 20.07
N ARG A 25 4.17 17.99 21.14
CA ARG A 25 5.07 18.93 21.81
C ARG A 25 6.28 18.27 22.43
N GLY A 26 6.17 16.98 22.81
CA GLY A 26 7.29 16.21 23.32
C GLY A 26 8.41 15.91 22.30
N ASN A 27 8.18 16.22 20.99
CA ASN A 27 9.16 16.06 19.94
C ASN A 27 9.25 17.34 19.10
N ALA A 28 10.37 18.05 19.21
CA ALA A 28 10.58 19.32 18.52
C ALA A 28 10.39 19.24 17.00
N GLY A 29 10.81 18.13 16.36
CA GLY A 29 10.62 17.90 14.92
C GLY A 29 9.14 17.71 14.58
N GLN A 30 8.42 16.86 15.32
CA GLN A 30 6.98 16.65 15.10
C GLN A 30 6.19 17.96 15.31
N TRP A 31 6.57 18.73 16.35
CA TRP A 31 5.95 20.03 16.62
C TRP A 31 6.26 21.06 15.53
N ALA A 32 7.51 21.15 15.04
CA ALA A 32 7.89 22.03 13.93
C ALA A 32 7.10 21.71 12.65
N ALA A 33 6.97 20.42 12.29
CA ALA A 33 6.16 20.00 11.14
C ALA A 33 4.67 20.38 11.32
N TYR A 34 4.12 20.21 12.52
CA TYR A 34 2.77 20.63 12.86
C TYR A 34 2.58 22.15 12.74
N GLU A 35 3.54 22.96 13.19
CA GLU A 35 3.48 24.43 13.15
C GLU A 35 3.78 25.04 11.78
N SER A 36 4.39 24.30 10.85
CA SER A 36 4.77 24.82 9.52
C SER A 36 3.62 25.55 8.82
N ARG A 37 3.91 26.68 8.17
CA ARG A 37 2.90 27.54 7.53
C ARG A 37 3.05 27.59 5.99
N GLY A 38 4.24 27.32 5.48
CA GLY A 38 4.58 27.31 4.06
C GLY A 38 4.52 25.92 3.42
N HIS A 39 5.25 25.75 2.30
CA HIS A 39 5.57 24.42 1.80
C HIS A 39 6.46 23.72 2.81
N CYS A 40 6.10 22.50 3.18
CA CYS A 40 6.86 21.71 4.15
C CYS A 40 7.08 20.29 3.66
N VAL A 41 8.32 19.81 3.82
CA VAL A 41 8.71 18.41 3.59
C VAL A 41 9.22 17.83 4.89
N VAL A 42 8.60 16.72 5.31
CA VAL A 42 8.97 15.98 6.51
C VAL A 42 9.75 14.73 6.09
N LEU A 43 11.06 14.75 6.32
CA LEU A 43 11.94 13.58 6.14
C LEU A 43 11.93 12.77 7.44
N ALA A 44 11.42 11.56 7.40
CA ALA A 44 11.04 10.86 8.61
C ALA A 44 11.40 9.37 8.54
N GLY A 45 12.31 8.93 9.39
CA GLY A 45 12.72 7.53 9.48
C GLY A 45 11.62 6.56 9.93
N PRO A 46 11.92 5.26 9.94
CA PRO A 46 10.99 4.24 10.43
C PRO A 46 10.56 4.52 11.88
N GLY A 47 9.29 4.30 12.18
CA GLY A 47 8.78 4.46 13.55
C GLY A 47 8.80 5.89 14.12
N SER A 48 9.07 6.93 13.31
CA SER A 48 9.17 8.32 13.77
C SER A 48 7.83 9.05 13.91
N GLY A 49 6.72 8.39 13.60
CA GLY A 49 5.37 8.97 13.71
C GLY A 49 4.93 9.78 12.48
N LYS A 50 5.44 9.47 11.29
CA LYS A 50 5.04 10.08 10.00
C LYS A 50 3.53 10.29 9.89
N THR A 51 2.79 9.18 9.93
CA THR A 51 1.32 9.18 9.77
C THR A 51 0.62 9.94 10.89
N LYS A 52 1.14 9.88 12.13
CA LYS A 52 0.62 10.65 13.27
C LYS A 52 0.71 12.16 13.00
N VAL A 53 1.88 12.64 12.61
CA VAL A 53 2.10 14.06 12.30
C VAL A 53 1.23 14.50 11.13
N LEU A 54 1.17 13.71 10.05
CA LEU A 54 0.35 14.01 8.88
C LEU A 54 -1.14 14.15 9.24
N THR A 55 -1.71 13.16 9.95
CA THR A 55 -3.14 13.20 10.30
C THR A 55 -3.49 14.37 11.21
N ILE A 56 -2.68 14.66 12.23
CA ILE A 56 -2.91 15.80 13.13
C ILE A 56 -2.74 17.13 12.38
N LYS A 57 -1.76 17.22 11.47
CA LYS A 57 -1.58 18.39 10.59
C LYS A 57 -2.80 18.62 9.68
N LEU A 58 -3.33 17.57 9.06
CA LEU A 58 -4.53 17.65 8.21
C LEU A 58 -5.74 18.16 9.00
N ALA A 59 -5.95 17.64 10.21
CA ALA A 59 -7.02 18.09 11.08
C ALA A 59 -6.89 19.59 11.44
N ARG A 60 -5.67 20.05 11.76
CA ARG A 60 -5.38 21.47 11.99
C ARG A 60 -5.68 22.32 10.77
N LEU A 61 -5.20 21.92 9.59
CA LEU A 61 -5.38 22.66 8.34
C LEU A 61 -6.86 22.92 8.05
N LEU A 62 -7.70 21.93 8.28
CA LEU A 62 -9.15 22.04 8.10
C LEU A 62 -9.82 22.91 9.18
N ALA A 63 -9.30 22.87 10.40
CA ALA A 63 -9.87 23.62 11.50
C ALA A 63 -9.48 25.11 11.48
N GLU A 64 -8.24 25.43 11.08
CA GLU A 64 -7.65 26.76 11.25
C GLU A 64 -7.33 27.49 9.94
N ASP A 65 -6.86 26.76 8.91
CA ASP A 65 -6.20 27.36 7.75
C ASP A 65 -7.06 27.36 6.48
N VAL A 66 -7.99 26.40 6.35
CA VAL A 66 -8.78 26.19 5.14
C VAL A 66 -10.26 26.49 5.41
N ALA A 67 -10.69 27.68 4.98
CA ALA A 67 -12.09 28.10 5.15
C ALA A 67 -13.03 27.30 4.24
N GLU A 68 -14.26 27.06 4.72
CA GLU A 68 -15.33 26.47 3.92
C GLU A 68 -15.68 27.32 2.69
N PRO A 69 -16.11 26.73 1.58
CA PRO A 69 -16.32 25.29 1.34
C PRO A 69 -15.07 24.55 0.86
N ARG A 70 -13.89 25.15 0.92
CA ARG A 70 -12.63 24.56 0.47
C ARG A 70 -12.17 23.41 1.36
N GLY A 71 -11.33 22.54 0.80
CA GLY A 71 -10.86 21.36 1.49
C GLY A 71 -9.36 21.10 1.36
N VAL A 72 -8.92 19.94 1.76
CA VAL A 72 -7.54 19.46 1.65
C VAL A 72 -7.52 18.17 0.84
N ALA A 73 -6.58 18.04 -0.09
CA ALA A 73 -6.32 16.77 -0.77
C ALA A 73 -5.11 16.08 -0.14
N CYS A 74 -5.26 14.81 0.21
CA CYS A 74 -4.18 13.94 0.70
C CYS A 74 -3.99 12.78 -0.26
N ILE A 75 -2.80 12.70 -0.86
CA ILE A 75 -2.41 11.63 -1.79
C ILE A 75 -1.46 10.67 -1.06
N THR A 76 -1.71 9.38 -1.20
CA THR A 76 -0.86 8.31 -0.64
C THR A 76 -0.53 7.25 -1.69
N TYR A 77 0.36 6.32 -1.35
CA TYR A 77 0.86 5.32 -2.29
C TYR A 77 -0.20 4.27 -2.67
N ASN A 78 -0.93 3.73 -1.70
CA ASN A 78 -1.89 2.66 -1.92
C ASN A 78 -3.21 2.83 -1.14
N ASN A 79 -4.20 2.00 -1.44
CA ASN A 79 -5.52 2.05 -0.82
C ASN A 79 -5.50 1.64 0.67
N GLU A 80 -4.54 0.85 1.12
CA GLU A 80 -4.40 0.45 2.53
C GLU A 80 -3.97 1.65 3.38
N CYS A 81 -2.95 2.38 2.92
CA CYS A 81 -2.53 3.64 3.55
C CYS A 81 -3.66 4.69 3.54
N ALA A 82 -4.43 4.79 2.46
CA ALA A 82 -5.56 5.72 2.39
C ALA A 82 -6.61 5.38 3.47
N ARG A 83 -7.00 4.11 3.62
CA ARG A 83 -7.95 3.66 4.65
C ARG A 83 -7.44 3.88 6.07
N GLU A 84 -6.14 3.65 6.30
CA GLU A 84 -5.53 3.93 7.60
C GLU A 84 -5.60 5.42 7.94
N LEU A 85 -5.27 6.29 6.98
CA LEU A 85 -5.38 7.75 7.13
C LEU A 85 -6.82 8.19 7.40
N GLU A 86 -7.79 7.67 6.64
CA GLU A 86 -9.22 7.95 6.85
C GLU A 86 -9.67 7.56 8.26
N GLY A 87 -9.30 6.35 8.72
CA GLY A 87 -9.64 5.89 10.06
C GLY A 87 -9.03 6.76 11.16
N ARG A 88 -7.78 7.20 11.00
CA ARG A 88 -7.10 8.10 11.94
C ARG A 88 -7.71 9.51 11.92
N LEU A 89 -8.10 10.04 10.77
CA LEU A 89 -8.80 11.31 10.64
C LEU A 89 -10.18 11.26 11.30
N ALA A 90 -10.94 10.18 11.07
CA ALA A 90 -12.23 9.97 11.72
C ALA A 90 -12.11 9.94 13.25
N ALA A 91 -11.05 9.33 13.80
CA ALA A 91 -10.77 9.34 15.24
C ALA A 91 -10.44 10.74 15.79
N LEU A 92 -10.06 11.70 14.93
CA LEU A 92 -9.86 13.11 15.27
C LEU A 92 -11.10 13.97 14.96
N GLY A 93 -12.25 13.37 14.62
CA GLY A 93 -13.48 14.08 14.29
C GLY A 93 -13.51 14.67 12.88
N VAL A 94 -12.62 14.22 11.98
CA VAL A 94 -12.58 14.64 10.59
C VAL A 94 -13.19 13.53 9.72
N GLU A 95 -14.41 13.72 9.27
CA GLU A 95 -15.06 12.74 8.39
C GLU A 95 -14.45 12.79 6.98
N PRO A 96 -14.03 11.63 6.43
CA PRO A 96 -13.62 11.52 5.03
C PRO A 96 -14.79 11.82 4.10
N GLY A 97 -14.48 12.43 2.96
CA GLY A 97 -15.49 12.95 2.03
C GLY A 97 -15.71 14.46 2.25
N GLY A 98 -16.58 15.08 1.48
CA GLY A 98 -16.84 16.51 1.59
C GLY A 98 -15.58 17.38 1.41
N ARG A 99 -15.00 17.83 2.52
CA ARG A 99 -13.83 18.73 2.52
C ARG A 99 -12.47 18.02 2.48
N VAL A 100 -12.43 16.70 2.67
CA VAL A 100 -11.16 15.94 2.66
C VAL A 100 -11.19 14.90 1.58
N PHE A 101 -10.28 15.03 0.63
CA PHE A 101 -9.94 13.93 -0.28
C PHE A 101 -8.78 13.15 0.32
N VAL A 102 -8.95 11.86 0.53
CA VAL A 102 -7.87 10.91 0.84
C VAL A 102 -7.90 9.82 -0.22
N GLY A 103 -6.76 9.56 -0.86
CA GLY A 103 -6.72 8.52 -1.89
C GLY A 103 -5.36 8.38 -2.54
N THR A 104 -5.27 7.46 -3.50
CA THR A 104 -4.05 7.25 -4.29
C THR A 104 -3.91 8.33 -5.37
N VAL A 105 -2.70 8.44 -5.95
CA VAL A 105 -2.48 9.31 -7.12
C VAL A 105 -3.41 8.97 -8.28
N HIS A 106 -3.72 7.69 -8.47
CA HIS A 106 -4.63 7.24 -9.52
C HIS A 106 -6.06 7.69 -9.24
N SER A 107 -6.56 7.49 -8.02
CA SER A 107 -7.90 7.94 -7.65
C SER A 107 -8.03 9.48 -7.69
N PHE A 108 -7.00 10.23 -7.28
CA PHE A 108 -6.98 11.68 -7.40
C PHE A 108 -7.04 12.12 -8.87
N SER A 109 -6.20 11.53 -9.71
CA SER A 109 -6.18 11.82 -11.16
C SER A 109 -7.51 11.52 -11.80
N LEU A 110 -8.09 10.36 -11.53
CA LEU A 110 -9.36 9.93 -12.11
C LEU A 110 -10.54 10.80 -11.62
N THR A 111 -10.73 10.88 -10.29
CA THR A 111 -11.95 11.45 -9.70
C THR A 111 -11.92 12.97 -9.54
N GLN A 112 -10.74 13.59 -9.43
CA GLN A 112 -10.62 15.03 -9.25
C GLN A 112 -10.22 15.77 -10.53
N ILE A 113 -9.69 15.07 -11.54
CA ILE A 113 -9.21 15.69 -12.77
C ILE A 113 -9.93 15.14 -14.00
N LEU A 114 -9.80 13.84 -14.28
CA LEU A 114 -10.29 13.29 -15.56
C LEU A 114 -11.82 13.27 -15.61
N LEU A 115 -12.49 12.56 -14.72
CA LEU A 115 -13.96 12.45 -14.75
C LEU A 115 -14.69 13.80 -14.72
N PRO A 116 -14.33 14.78 -13.85
CA PRO A 116 -15.05 16.04 -13.79
C PRO A 116 -14.80 16.95 -15.00
N TYR A 117 -13.65 16.84 -15.66
CA TYR A 117 -13.23 17.87 -16.61
C TYR A 117 -12.98 17.37 -18.05
N THR A 118 -13.10 16.07 -18.34
CA THR A 118 -12.87 15.51 -19.68
C THR A 118 -13.62 16.26 -20.76
N LYS A 119 -14.93 16.48 -20.60
CA LYS A 119 -15.77 17.20 -21.57
C LYS A 119 -15.38 18.68 -21.70
N VAL A 120 -15.27 19.37 -20.57
CA VAL A 120 -15.01 20.82 -20.54
C VAL A 120 -13.58 21.16 -20.99
N ALA A 121 -12.62 20.35 -20.63
CA ALA A 121 -11.21 20.54 -21.00
C ALA A 121 -10.90 20.01 -22.40
N LYS A 122 -11.85 19.31 -23.04
CA LYS A 122 -11.64 18.62 -24.33
C LYS A 122 -10.37 17.79 -24.30
N LEU A 123 -10.26 16.94 -23.28
CA LEU A 123 -9.20 15.97 -23.22
C LEU A 123 -9.44 14.95 -24.33
N ASP A 124 -8.35 14.46 -24.93
CA ASP A 124 -8.41 13.46 -26.01
C ASP A 124 -8.80 12.08 -25.45
N LEU A 125 -10.03 12.02 -24.94
CA LEU A 125 -10.66 10.85 -24.31
C LEU A 125 -12.11 10.74 -24.76
N PRO A 126 -12.64 9.50 -24.91
CA PRO A 126 -14.07 9.28 -25.06
C PRO A 126 -14.85 9.93 -23.89
N GLU A 127 -16.03 10.44 -24.16
CA GLU A 127 -16.83 11.12 -23.10
C GLU A 127 -17.18 10.21 -21.92
N ASP A 128 -17.47 8.95 -22.21
CA ASP A 128 -17.84 7.92 -21.24
C ASP A 128 -16.77 6.81 -21.20
N PHE A 129 -15.49 7.20 -21.05
CA PHE A 129 -14.41 6.24 -20.97
C PHE A 129 -14.50 5.36 -19.72
N GLY A 130 -14.15 4.08 -19.89
CA GLY A 130 -13.99 3.12 -18.80
C GLY A 130 -12.53 2.94 -18.40
N VAL A 131 -12.32 2.30 -17.25
CA VAL A 131 -10.99 1.82 -16.84
C VAL A 131 -10.83 0.37 -17.30
N ALA A 132 -9.78 0.08 -18.07
CA ALA A 132 -9.51 -1.24 -18.62
C ALA A 132 -9.23 -2.25 -17.51
N THR A 133 -9.88 -3.39 -17.56
CA THR A 133 -9.57 -4.55 -16.73
C THR A 133 -8.26 -5.20 -17.16
N ARG A 134 -7.75 -6.12 -16.35
CA ARG A 134 -6.52 -6.87 -16.70
C ARG A 134 -6.64 -7.56 -18.05
N THR A 135 -7.75 -8.23 -18.31
CA THR A 135 -8.03 -8.95 -19.56
C THR A 135 -8.07 -8.00 -20.76
N GLU A 136 -8.73 -6.86 -20.63
CA GLU A 136 -8.81 -5.85 -21.67
C GLU A 136 -7.46 -5.21 -21.99
N ARG A 137 -6.62 -4.95 -20.97
CA ARG A 137 -5.24 -4.47 -21.17
C ARG A 137 -4.38 -5.48 -21.92
N GLN A 138 -4.46 -6.77 -21.55
CA GLN A 138 -3.73 -7.84 -22.24
C GLN A 138 -4.17 -7.99 -23.70
N ALA A 139 -5.48 -7.89 -23.98
CA ALA A 139 -6.00 -7.91 -25.34
C ALA A 139 -5.49 -6.72 -26.16
N ALA A 140 -5.54 -5.50 -25.62
CA ALA A 140 -5.04 -4.31 -26.27
C ALA A 140 -3.53 -4.38 -26.56
N LEU A 141 -2.75 -4.90 -25.59
CA LEU A 141 -1.31 -5.10 -25.77
C LEU A 141 -1.01 -6.14 -26.84
N SER A 142 -1.74 -7.26 -26.86
CA SER A 142 -1.58 -8.31 -27.88
C SER A 142 -1.87 -7.77 -29.28
N ASP A 143 -2.90 -6.94 -29.44
CA ASP A 143 -3.21 -6.33 -30.72
C ASP A 143 -2.15 -5.30 -31.14
N ALA A 144 -1.68 -4.47 -30.19
CA ALA A 144 -0.60 -3.51 -30.44
C ALA A 144 0.71 -4.20 -30.87
N VAL A 145 1.12 -5.24 -30.17
CA VAL A 145 2.32 -6.05 -30.52
C VAL A 145 2.19 -6.60 -31.95
N ARG A 146 1.04 -7.19 -32.28
CA ARG A 146 0.76 -7.76 -33.59
C ARG A 146 0.83 -6.76 -34.74
N HIS A 147 0.44 -5.50 -34.49
CA HIS A 147 0.43 -4.43 -35.51
C HIS A 147 1.75 -3.68 -35.62
N THR A 148 2.63 -3.74 -34.62
CA THR A 148 3.82 -2.88 -34.57
C THR A 148 5.13 -3.63 -34.64
N LEU A 149 5.14 -4.91 -34.26
CA LEU A 149 6.34 -5.75 -34.18
C LEU A 149 6.22 -6.91 -35.18
N ASP A 150 7.30 -7.13 -35.95
CA ASP A 150 7.37 -8.22 -36.94
C ASP A 150 7.47 -9.60 -36.28
N ASP A 151 7.97 -9.66 -35.05
CA ASP A 151 8.05 -10.88 -34.23
C ASP A 151 6.93 -10.87 -33.17
N ALA A 152 6.01 -11.81 -33.33
CA ALA A 152 4.88 -11.99 -32.41
C ALA A 152 5.30 -12.67 -31.09
N GLY A 153 6.37 -12.20 -30.46
CA GLY A 153 6.79 -12.65 -29.13
C GLY A 153 5.68 -12.51 -28.09
N ASN A 154 5.83 -13.19 -26.95
CA ASN A 154 4.84 -13.15 -25.88
C ASN A 154 4.59 -11.69 -25.43
N PRO A 155 3.36 -11.15 -25.61
CA PRO A 155 3.02 -9.76 -25.25
C PRO A 155 3.37 -9.40 -23.80
N GLN A 156 3.34 -10.36 -22.87
CA GLN A 156 3.67 -10.16 -21.47
C GLN A 156 5.11 -9.66 -21.24
N HIS A 157 6.05 -9.97 -22.15
CA HIS A 157 7.42 -9.47 -22.06
C HIS A 157 7.52 -7.96 -22.26
N TRP A 158 6.54 -7.37 -22.94
CA TRP A 158 6.49 -5.94 -23.22
C TRP A 158 5.78 -5.12 -22.15
N GLU A 159 4.91 -5.73 -21.34
CA GLU A 159 4.07 -5.02 -20.35
C GLU A 159 4.92 -4.15 -19.41
N PHE A 160 5.95 -4.72 -18.82
CA PHE A 160 6.85 -4.02 -17.91
C PHE A 160 7.66 -2.90 -18.59
N ARG A 161 8.22 -3.18 -19.77
CA ARG A 161 9.01 -2.20 -20.54
C ARG A 161 8.14 -1.02 -20.96
N LEU A 162 6.94 -1.31 -21.47
CA LEU A 162 5.95 -0.33 -21.89
C LEU A 162 5.54 0.58 -20.73
N ALA A 163 5.18 0.01 -19.59
CA ALA A 163 4.79 0.78 -18.42
C ALA A 163 5.93 1.71 -17.93
N ASN A 164 7.16 1.20 -17.83
CA ASN A 164 8.31 2.01 -17.43
C ASN A 164 8.63 3.13 -18.41
N TYR A 165 8.54 2.87 -19.70
CA TYR A 165 8.78 3.89 -20.73
C TYR A 165 7.79 5.05 -20.62
N ARG A 166 6.50 4.75 -20.47
CA ARG A 166 5.43 5.73 -20.29
C ARG A 166 5.64 6.60 -19.06
N ARG A 167 6.05 5.99 -17.95
CA ARG A 167 6.27 6.69 -16.66
C ARG A 167 7.55 7.52 -16.64
N SER A 168 8.55 7.18 -17.47
CA SER A 168 9.85 7.86 -17.48
C SER A 168 9.89 9.08 -18.40
N ILE A 169 9.16 9.07 -19.53
CA ILE A 169 9.16 10.15 -20.51
C ILE A 169 7.72 10.70 -20.65
N LEU A 170 7.41 11.73 -19.86
CA LEU A 170 6.05 12.30 -19.80
C LEU A 170 5.71 13.25 -20.96
N ASN A 171 6.73 13.85 -21.57
CA ASN A 171 6.55 14.77 -22.69
C ASN A 171 6.68 14.02 -24.02
N ARG A 172 5.55 13.70 -24.65
CA ARG A 172 5.46 12.99 -25.93
C ARG A 172 5.98 13.82 -27.12
N ASP A 173 5.94 15.15 -26.99
CA ASP A 173 6.42 16.07 -28.03
C ASP A 173 7.94 16.28 -27.97
N SER A 174 8.60 15.75 -26.93
CA SER A 174 10.06 15.80 -26.81
C SER A 174 10.73 14.85 -27.80
N PRO A 175 11.82 15.26 -28.47
CA PRO A 175 12.64 14.35 -29.28
C PRO A 175 13.04 13.08 -28.52
N GLN A 176 13.32 13.21 -27.22
CA GLN A 176 13.67 12.09 -26.34
C GLN A 176 12.65 10.95 -26.39
N TRP A 177 11.36 11.24 -26.63
CA TRP A 177 10.31 10.22 -26.71
C TRP A 177 10.60 9.18 -27.80
N ARG A 178 11.04 9.60 -28.97
CA ARG A 178 11.31 8.69 -30.10
C ARG A 178 12.78 8.31 -30.24
N GLU A 179 13.69 9.10 -29.69
CA GLU A 179 15.14 8.86 -29.79
C GLU A 179 15.63 7.81 -28.78
N THR A 180 15.01 7.70 -27.61
CA THR A 180 15.45 6.74 -26.58
C THR A 180 15.20 5.28 -26.98
N ASP A 181 14.01 4.97 -27.49
CA ASP A 181 13.62 3.64 -27.97
C ASP A 181 12.49 3.81 -28.99
N PRO A 182 12.82 3.92 -30.29
CA PRO A 182 11.82 4.16 -31.34
C PRO A 182 10.77 3.03 -31.49
N GLU A 183 11.17 1.79 -31.24
CA GLU A 183 10.27 0.65 -31.31
C GLU A 183 9.27 0.67 -30.15
N LEU A 184 9.75 0.89 -28.94
CA LEU A 184 8.91 0.97 -27.75
C LEU A 184 7.99 2.18 -27.79
N ALA A 185 8.44 3.33 -28.32
CA ALA A 185 7.58 4.49 -28.53
C ALA A 185 6.39 4.18 -29.47
N ARG A 186 6.63 3.50 -30.59
CA ARG A 186 5.57 3.05 -31.52
C ARG A 186 4.62 2.06 -30.87
N LEU A 187 5.16 1.09 -30.12
CA LEU A 187 4.35 0.11 -29.41
C LEU A 187 3.44 0.75 -28.36
N VAL A 188 3.95 1.73 -27.60
CA VAL A 188 3.14 2.50 -26.64
C VAL A 188 2.02 3.26 -27.33
N GLU A 189 2.35 3.99 -28.42
CA GLU A 189 1.35 4.75 -29.19
C GLU A 189 0.26 3.82 -29.74
N ALA A 190 0.61 2.65 -30.26
CA ALA A 190 -0.34 1.66 -30.74
C ALA A 190 -1.19 1.06 -29.59
N TYR A 191 -0.59 0.73 -28.47
CA TYR A 191 -1.31 0.21 -27.30
C TYR A 191 -2.34 1.22 -26.77
N GLU A 192 -1.95 2.47 -26.62
CA GLU A 192 -2.87 3.53 -26.19
C GLU A 192 -4.00 3.75 -27.20
N ALA A 193 -3.71 3.69 -28.51
CA ALA A 193 -4.72 3.76 -29.55
C ALA A 193 -5.71 2.57 -29.47
N GLU A 194 -5.22 1.36 -29.20
CA GLU A 194 -6.09 0.19 -29.04
C GLU A 194 -7.00 0.30 -27.80
N LEU A 195 -6.52 0.88 -26.70
CA LEU A 195 -7.37 1.20 -25.55
C LEU A 195 -8.44 2.25 -25.93
N ARG A 196 -8.08 3.33 -26.63
CA ARG A 196 -9.02 4.40 -27.03
C ARG A 196 -10.11 3.89 -27.99
N LYS A 197 -9.76 2.99 -28.94
CA LYS A 197 -10.75 2.31 -29.81
C LYS A 197 -11.82 1.56 -29.01
N ARG A 198 -11.46 1.05 -27.84
CA ARG A 198 -12.37 0.33 -26.92
C ARG A 198 -13.07 1.26 -25.93
N GLY A 199 -12.84 2.58 -26.00
CA GLY A 199 -13.36 3.53 -25.02
C GLY A 199 -12.72 3.41 -23.63
N LEU A 200 -11.47 2.95 -23.56
CA LEU A 200 -10.82 2.61 -22.29
C LEU A 200 -9.56 3.44 -22.05
N ILE A 201 -9.22 3.59 -20.75
CA ILE A 201 -7.92 4.01 -20.25
C ILE A 201 -7.37 2.94 -19.30
N ASP A 202 -6.07 2.86 -19.12
CA ASP A 202 -5.49 1.98 -18.10
C ASP A 202 -5.05 2.76 -16.83
N PHE A 203 -4.51 2.03 -15.86
CA PHE A 203 -4.04 2.64 -14.61
C PHE A 203 -2.92 3.67 -14.84
N ASP A 204 -1.99 3.40 -15.75
CA ASP A 204 -0.91 4.33 -16.05
C ASP A 204 -1.40 5.59 -16.78
N ASP A 205 -2.44 5.48 -17.59
CA ASP A 205 -3.08 6.63 -18.23
C ASP A 205 -3.55 7.68 -17.22
N MET A 206 -4.09 7.25 -16.07
CA MET A 206 -4.72 8.18 -15.13
C MET A 206 -3.77 9.32 -14.70
N PRO A 207 -2.60 9.06 -14.09
CA PRO A 207 -1.67 10.13 -13.71
C PRO A 207 -1.01 10.81 -14.91
N LEU A 208 -0.76 10.10 -16.01
CA LEU A 208 -0.12 10.66 -17.20
C LEU A 208 -1.03 11.68 -17.89
N LEU A 209 -2.29 11.34 -18.11
CA LEU A 209 -3.29 12.23 -18.69
C LEU A 209 -3.61 13.41 -17.76
N ALA A 210 -3.67 13.18 -16.46
CA ALA A 210 -3.85 14.25 -15.48
C ALA A 210 -2.70 15.27 -15.52
N VAL A 211 -1.43 14.83 -15.57
CA VAL A 211 -0.27 15.71 -15.72
C VAL A 211 -0.33 16.49 -17.03
N ARG A 212 -0.69 15.83 -18.13
CA ARG A 212 -0.84 16.47 -19.43
C ARG A 212 -1.95 17.51 -19.39
N ALA A 213 -3.13 17.18 -18.88
CA ALA A 213 -4.25 18.11 -18.74
C ALA A 213 -3.89 19.33 -17.89
N LEU A 214 -3.22 19.16 -16.78
CA LEU A 214 -2.76 20.25 -15.93
C LEU A 214 -1.72 21.14 -16.63
N ARG A 215 -0.85 20.57 -17.45
CA ARG A 215 0.12 21.33 -18.24
C ARG A 215 -0.53 22.17 -19.32
N GLU A 216 -1.48 21.60 -20.06
CA GLU A 216 -2.13 22.21 -21.21
C GLU A 216 -3.28 23.16 -20.86
N LYS A 217 -3.87 23.00 -19.68
CA LYS A 217 -5.03 23.76 -19.22
C LYS A 217 -4.77 24.46 -17.89
N PRO A 218 -4.12 25.63 -17.86
CA PRO A 218 -3.82 26.35 -16.62
C PRO A 218 -5.04 26.69 -15.75
N TRP A 219 -6.22 26.85 -16.37
CA TRP A 219 -7.45 27.08 -15.62
C TRP A 219 -7.83 25.88 -14.73
N LEU A 220 -7.47 24.66 -15.13
CA LEU A 220 -7.71 23.45 -14.35
C LEU A 220 -6.89 23.45 -13.07
N GLN A 221 -5.64 23.93 -13.12
CA GLN A 221 -4.83 24.14 -11.92
C GLN A 221 -5.50 25.11 -10.95
N ARG A 222 -6.08 26.22 -11.47
CA ARG A 222 -6.82 27.21 -10.66
C ARG A 222 -8.10 26.63 -10.07
N ALA A 223 -8.82 25.81 -10.81
CA ALA A 223 -10.03 25.13 -10.32
C ALA A 223 -9.70 24.18 -9.14
N LEU A 224 -8.62 23.41 -9.27
CA LEU A 224 -8.14 22.54 -8.18
C LEU A 224 -7.64 23.35 -6.98
N LEU A 225 -6.91 24.46 -7.18
CA LEU A 225 -6.49 25.37 -6.10
C LEU A 225 -7.69 25.98 -5.38
N ALA A 226 -8.75 26.33 -6.11
CA ALA A 226 -9.96 26.87 -5.51
C ALA A 226 -10.65 25.83 -4.61
N LYS A 227 -10.63 24.57 -4.99
CA LYS A 227 -11.19 23.45 -4.23
C LYS A 227 -10.27 22.99 -3.09
N TYR A 228 -8.98 22.83 -3.37
CA TYR A 228 -7.96 22.31 -2.48
C TYR A 228 -6.76 23.26 -2.38
N PRO A 229 -6.77 24.25 -1.48
CA PRO A 229 -5.62 25.14 -1.31
C PRO A 229 -4.38 24.45 -0.71
N VAL A 230 -4.54 23.23 -0.20
CA VAL A 230 -3.45 22.43 0.38
C VAL A 230 -3.44 21.03 -0.26
N LEU A 231 -2.27 20.61 -0.68
CA LEU A 231 -1.97 19.25 -1.12
C LEU A 231 -1.05 18.58 -0.11
N ALA A 232 -1.53 17.54 0.54
CA ALA A 232 -0.73 16.66 1.38
C ALA A 232 -0.31 15.43 0.58
N VAL A 233 0.90 14.92 0.82
CA VAL A 233 1.42 13.72 0.15
C VAL A 233 2.11 12.85 1.17
N ASP A 234 1.63 11.61 1.33
CA ASP A 234 2.27 10.59 2.16
C ASP A 234 3.11 9.65 1.30
N GLU A 235 4.16 9.07 1.90
CA GLU A 235 5.11 8.16 1.24
C GLU A 235 5.64 8.71 -0.10
N TYR A 236 6.02 9.98 -0.11
CA TYR A 236 6.42 10.72 -1.33
C TYR A 236 7.50 10.02 -2.14
N GLN A 237 8.41 9.30 -1.51
CA GLN A 237 9.53 8.58 -2.14
C GLN A 237 9.08 7.42 -3.04
N ASP A 238 7.86 6.91 -2.85
CA ASP A 238 7.31 5.80 -3.64
C ASP A 238 6.51 6.26 -4.85
N LEU A 239 6.26 7.56 -4.94
CA LEU A 239 5.47 8.16 -5.99
C LEU A 239 6.42 8.67 -7.09
N GLY A 240 6.27 8.12 -8.28
CA GLY A 240 7.17 8.37 -9.40
C GLY A 240 7.07 9.78 -10.01
N LEU A 241 7.71 9.93 -11.16
CA LEU A 241 7.79 11.19 -11.89
C LEU A 241 6.44 11.85 -12.22
N PRO A 242 5.36 11.11 -12.56
CA PRO A 242 4.06 11.74 -12.84
C PRO A 242 3.51 12.53 -11.65
N LEU A 243 3.51 11.97 -10.44
CA LEU A 243 3.07 12.70 -9.25
C LEU A 243 4.00 13.88 -8.95
N HIS A 244 5.31 13.70 -9.03
CA HIS A 244 6.25 14.80 -8.81
C HIS A 244 5.95 15.99 -9.75
N ARG A 245 5.67 15.72 -11.03
CA ARG A 245 5.28 16.76 -12.00
C ARG A 245 3.95 17.42 -11.66
N MET A 246 3.01 16.65 -11.14
CA MET A 246 1.72 17.16 -10.64
C MET A 246 1.92 18.09 -9.45
N VAL A 247 2.75 17.72 -8.46
CA VAL A 247 3.13 18.55 -7.32
C VAL A 247 3.81 19.83 -7.77
N MET A 248 4.77 19.74 -8.70
CA MET A 248 5.47 20.93 -9.23
C MET A 248 4.49 21.89 -9.92
N GLY A 249 3.51 21.38 -10.64
CA GLY A 249 2.47 22.19 -11.30
C GLY A 249 1.51 22.83 -10.30
N LEU A 250 0.94 22.04 -9.41
CA LEU A 250 -0.10 22.49 -8.48
C LEU A 250 0.48 23.33 -7.33
N CYS A 251 1.63 22.96 -6.76
CA CYS A 251 2.15 23.63 -5.58
C CYS A 251 3.04 24.83 -5.95
N PHE A 252 3.97 24.67 -6.90
CA PHE A 252 4.98 25.69 -7.18
C PHE A 252 4.65 26.61 -8.36
N ARG A 253 3.65 26.27 -9.18
CA ARG A 253 3.17 27.17 -10.24
C ARG A 253 1.79 27.74 -9.94
N ALA A 254 0.85 26.91 -9.47
CA ALA A 254 -0.52 27.36 -9.18
C ALA A 254 -0.71 27.90 -7.77
N GLY A 255 0.22 27.64 -6.83
CA GLY A 255 0.20 28.21 -5.48
C GLY A 255 -0.52 27.37 -4.42
N MET A 256 -0.79 26.08 -4.64
CA MET A 256 -1.22 25.19 -3.57
C MET A 256 -0.11 25.05 -2.52
N ARG A 257 -0.44 25.07 -1.24
CA ARG A 257 0.51 24.76 -0.18
C ARG A 257 0.78 23.26 -0.13
N LEU A 258 2.06 22.88 -0.12
CA LEU A 258 2.49 21.48 -0.04
C LEU A 258 2.80 21.09 1.40
N PHE A 259 2.31 19.91 1.83
CA PHE A 259 2.79 19.21 3.00
C PHE A 259 3.14 17.77 2.61
N ALA A 260 4.41 17.47 2.42
CA ALA A 260 4.87 16.16 1.99
C ALA A 260 5.58 15.42 3.11
N VAL A 261 5.31 14.13 3.24
CA VAL A 261 5.99 13.25 4.20
C VAL A 261 6.61 12.09 3.44
N GLY A 262 7.82 11.70 3.81
CA GLY A 262 8.49 10.58 3.15
C GLY A 262 9.80 10.18 3.78
N ASP A 263 10.29 9.02 3.33
CA ASP A 263 11.58 8.44 3.71
C ASP A 263 12.29 7.87 2.48
N ALA A 264 13.29 8.59 1.97
CA ALA A 264 14.03 8.14 0.79
C ALA A 264 14.71 6.77 1.00
N ASP A 265 15.06 6.43 2.24
CA ASP A 265 15.72 5.18 2.61
C ASP A 265 14.75 3.98 2.66
N GLN A 266 13.43 4.24 2.63
CA GLN A 266 12.38 3.24 2.48
C GLN A 266 11.80 3.12 1.07
N SER A 267 12.42 3.74 0.06
CA SER A 267 12.01 3.61 -1.34
C SER A 267 12.48 2.27 -1.92
N ILE A 268 11.53 1.35 -2.11
CA ILE A 268 11.78 -0.02 -2.58
C ILE A 268 10.96 -0.39 -3.84
N TYR A 269 10.29 0.58 -4.44
CA TYR A 269 9.45 0.38 -5.63
C TYR A 269 10.08 1.00 -6.89
N GLY A 270 11.42 0.96 -7.00
CA GLY A 270 12.15 1.46 -8.16
C GLY A 270 11.69 0.79 -9.47
N PHE A 271 11.35 -0.49 -9.42
CA PHE A 271 10.78 -1.23 -10.55
C PHE A 271 9.40 -0.69 -10.99
N ASN A 272 8.65 0.00 -10.12
CA ASN A 272 7.41 0.70 -10.45
C ASN A 272 7.61 2.19 -10.77
N GLY A 273 8.85 2.63 -10.95
CA GLY A 273 9.19 4.01 -11.32
C GLY A 273 9.33 4.96 -10.14
N ALA A 274 9.41 4.45 -8.89
CA ALA A 274 9.74 5.27 -7.73
C ALA A 274 11.17 5.84 -7.84
N GLN A 275 11.32 7.12 -7.48
CA GLN A 275 12.57 7.86 -7.56
C GLN A 275 12.82 8.64 -6.27
N PRO A 276 13.53 8.08 -5.29
CA PRO A 276 13.78 8.74 -3.99
C PRO A 276 14.51 10.08 -4.11
N GLU A 277 15.27 10.26 -5.19
CA GLU A 277 15.97 11.52 -5.52
C GLU A 277 15.00 12.71 -5.68
N LEU A 278 13.76 12.45 -6.11
CA LEU A 278 12.75 13.49 -6.26
C LEU A 278 12.35 14.09 -4.91
N LEU A 279 12.24 13.25 -3.86
CA LEU A 279 12.01 13.72 -2.50
C LEU A 279 13.22 14.53 -1.97
N ARG A 280 14.44 14.07 -2.22
CA ARG A 280 15.65 14.79 -1.81
C ARG A 280 15.72 16.18 -2.47
N ARG A 281 15.57 16.26 -3.80
CA ARG A 281 15.53 17.54 -4.54
C ARG A 281 14.42 18.46 -4.04
N LEU A 282 13.26 17.91 -3.69
CA LEU A 282 12.17 18.69 -3.15
C LEU A 282 12.52 19.28 -1.77
N SER A 283 13.20 18.52 -0.91
CA SER A 283 13.63 18.96 0.42
C SER A 283 14.79 19.96 0.40
N GLU A 284 15.50 20.09 -0.72
CA GLU A 284 16.64 21.03 -0.90
C GLU A 284 16.21 22.38 -1.48
N ARG A 285 14.95 22.54 -1.82
CA ARG A 285 14.44 23.81 -2.37
C ARG A 285 14.42 24.90 -1.31
N ALA A 286 14.84 26.11 -1.69
CA ALA A 286 14.88 27.27 -0.80
C ALA A 286 13.50 27.75 -0.34
N ASP A 287 12.42 27.44 -1.11
CA ASP A 287 11.04 27.81 -0.81
C ASP A 287 10.28 26.68 -0.05
N VAL A 288 11.00 25.67 0.46
CA VAL A 288 10.45 24.52 1.19
C VAL A 288 11.10 24.39 2.56
N GLU A 289 10.29 24.42 3.59
CA GLU A 289 10.72 24.11 4.95
C GLU A 289 10.95 22.60 5.09
N THR A 290 12.16 22.20 5.47
CA THR A 290 12.50 20.79 5.64
C THR A 290 12.64 20.44 7.12
N VAL A 291 11.77 19.55 7.58
CA VAL A 291 11.77 19.03 8.95
C VAL A 291 12.27 17.58 8.95
N ARG A 292 13.13 17.22 9.93
CA ARG A 292 13.65 15.86 10.07
C ARG A 292 13.16 15.21 11.35
N LEU A 293 12.45 14.06 11.22
CA LEU A 293 12.04 13.25 12.36
C LEU A 293 13.05 12.12 12.58
N ARG A 294 13.82 12.21 13.66
CA ARG A 294 14.94 11.28 13.95
C ARG A 294 14.63 10.28 15.06
N LEU A 295 13.64 10.53 15.92
CA LEU A 295 13.30 9.63 17.01
C LEU A 295 12.43 8.48 16.52
N ASN A 296 12.84 7.25 16.83
CA ASN A 296 12.10 6.03 16.56
C ASN A 296 11.33 5.60 17.82
N TYR A 297 10.01 5.55 17.71
CA TYR A 297 9.09 5.15 18.77
C TYR A 297 8.63 3.68 18.66
N ARG A 298 9.12 2.97 17.64
CA ARG A 298 8.69 1.61 17.30
C ARG A 298 9.61 0.55 17.88
N SER A 299 10.88 0.66 17.57
CA SER A 299 11.86 -0.43 17.72
C SER A 299 12.75 -0.24 18.93
N GLY A 300 13.18 -1.35 19.53
CA GLY A 300 14.16 -1.34 20.60
C GLY A 300 15.49 -0.68 20.19
N SER A 301 16.20 -0.13 21.16
CA SER A 301 17.39 0.69 20.94
C SER A 301 18.51 -0.03 20.16
N ARG A 302 18.74 -1.34 20.43
CA ARG A 302 19.72 -2.17 19.70
C ARG A 302 19.29 -2.40 18.24
N ILE A 303 17.98 -2.56 17.99
CA ILE A 303 17.46 -2.69 16.62
C ILE A 303 17.67 -1.39 15.85
N VAL A 304 17.42 -0.24 16.48
CA VAL A 304 17.67 1.08 15.87
C VAL A 304 19.17 1.27 15.59
N ALA A 305 20.05 0.89 16.51
CA ALA A 305 21.50 0.97 16.30
C ALA A 305 21.96 0.08 15.14
N ALA A 306 21.56 -1.19 15.10
CA ALA A 306 21.91 -2.13 14.04
C ALA A 306 21.26 -1.75 12.69
N SER A 307 20.12 -1.08 12.69
CA SER A 307 19.47 -0.65 11.45
C SER A 307 20.29 0.37 10.66
N LYS A 308 21.18 1.13 11.31
CA LYS A 308 22.12 2.04 10.64
C LYS A 308 23.11 1.27 9.78
N VAL A 309 23.60 0.13 10.29
CA VAL A 309 24.50 -0.76 9.54
C VAL A 309 23.74 -1.45 8.41
N ALA A 310 22.51 -1.90 8.68
CA ALA A 310 21.64 -2.46 7.65
C ALA A 310 21.39 -1.49 6.49
N LEU A 311 21.25 -0.19 6.78
CA LEU A 311 21.14 0.86 5.77
C LEU A 311 22.50 1.16 5.10
N GLY A 312 23.61 1.03 5.81
CA GLY A 312 24.96 1.40 5.37
C GLY A 312 25.21 2.90 5.36
N GLU A 313 24.35 3.68 5.96
CA GLU A 313 24.44 5.14 6.04
C GLU A 313 23.97 5.66 7.40
N GLU A 314 24.70 6.63 7.97
CA GLU A 314 24.32 7.28 9.22
C GLU A 314 23.31 8.40 8.96
N ARG A 315 22.11 8.27 9.48
CA ARG A 315 21.02 9.24 9.35
C ARG A 315 20.68 9.96 10.66
N GLY A 316 21.38 9.64 11.74
CA GLY A 316 21.12 10.19 13.07
C GLY A 316 19.81 9.72 13.69
N TYR A 317 19.29 8.56 13.25
CA TYR A 317 18.10 7.96 13.90
C TYR A 317 18.46 7.44 15.29
N GLN A 318 17.58 7.69 16.26
CA GLN A 318 17.75 7.32 17.65
C GLN A 318 16.47 6.70 18.19
N ALA A 319 16.58 5.72 19.05
CA ALA A 319 15.43 5.24 19.80
C ALA A 319 14.98 6.31 20.79
N VAL A 320 13.67 6.36 21.07
CA VAL A 320 13.15 7.24 22.13
C VAL A 320 13.78 6.87 23.49
N GLU A 321 13.91 7.84 24.35
CA GLU A 321 14.39 7.62 25.73
C GLU A 321 13.49 6.60 26.46
N GLY A 322 14.10 5.63 27.15
CA GLY A 322 13.36 4.54 27.80
C GLY A 322 12.85 3.44 26.85
N ALA A 323 13.21 3.47 25.56
CA ALA A 323 12.88 2.37 24.66
C ALA A 323 13.44 1.03 25.16
N PRO A 324 12.72 -0.09 25.00
CA PRO A 324 13.27 -1.42 25.28
C PRO A 324 14.58 -1.65 24.52
N LEU A 325 15.45 -2.54 25.02
CA LEU A 325 16.70 -2.83 24.33
C LEU A 325 16.46 -3.40 22.93
N GLY A 326 15.55 -4.36 22.82
CA GLY A 326 15.38 -5.16 21.62
C GLY A 326 16.56 -6.09 21.36
N THR A 327 16.41 -7.05 20.46
CA THR A 327 17.48 -8.01 20.16
C THR A 327 17.56 -8.31 18.68
N VAL A 328 18.79 -8.50 18.19
CA VAL A 328 19.06 -8.95 16.81
C VAL A 328 19.80 -10.29 16.92
N PHE A 329 19.25 -11.31 16.28
CA PHE A 329 19.82 -12.64 16.21
C PHE A 329 20.24 -12.98 14.79
N THR A 330 21.32 -13.71 14.64
CA THR A 330 21.75 -14.32 13.38
C THR A 330 21.72 -15.83 13.49
N HIS A 331 21.22 -16.50 12.46
CA HIS A 331 21.03 -17.94 12.43
C HIS A 331 21.61 -18.53 11.14
N PRO A 332 22.91 -18.92 11.14
CA PRO A 332 23.48 -19.70 10.05
C PRO A 332 22.93 -21.13 10.10
N LEU A 333 22.05 -21.48 9.17
CA LEU A 333 21.42 -22.80 9.12
C LEU A 333 21.97 -23.63 7.95
N ALA A 334 22.23 -24.91 8.19
CA ALA A 334 22.65 -25.85 7.16
C ALA A 334 21.46 -26.43 6.40
N GLY A 335 21.71 -26.96 5.20
CA GLY A 335 20.74 -27.71 4.41
C GLY A 335 19.90 -26.85 3.45
N THR A 336 18.82 -27.43 2.96
CA THR A 336 17.88 -26.81 2.03
C THR A 336 16.93 -25.83 2.74
N TYR A 337 16.27 -24.96 1.99
CA TYR A 337 15.23 -24.08 2.57
C TYR A 337 14.14 -24.85 3.32
N ALA A 338 13.81 -26.07 2.90
CA ALA A 338 12.83 -26.91 3.61
C ALA A 338 13.33 -27.32 5.02
N LEU A 339 14.61 -27.67 5.17
CA LEU A 339 15.20 -27.99 6.46
C LEU A 339 15.33 -26.75 7.34
N GLN A 340 15.75 -25.64 6.77
CA GLN A 340 15.85 -24.35 7.46
C GLN A 340 14.48 -23.86 7.93
N ALA A 341 13.46 -23.95 7.09
CA ALA A 341 12.08 -23.59 7.40
C ALA A 341 11.52 -24.48 8.54
N ARG A 342 11.78 -25.78 8.50
CA ARG A 342 11.40 -26.68 9.59
C ARG A 342 12.08 -26.26 10.90
N HIS A 343 13.37 -25.96 10.88
CA HIS A 343 14.08 -25.49 12.07
C HIS A 343 13.51 -24.17 12.60
N LEU A 344 13.20 -23.22 11.71
CA LEU A 344 12.54 -21.98 12.08
C LEU A 344 11.23 -22.27 12.84
N VAL A 345 10.37 -23.11 12.28
CA VAL A 345 9.01 -23.36 12.82
C VAL A 345 9.06 -24.18 14.10
N THR A 346 9.96 -25.17 14.19
CA THR A 346 10.00 -26.11 15.34
C THR A 346 10.88 -25.62 16.50
N HIS A 347 11.82 -24.70 16.27
CA HIS A 347 12.76 -24.23 17.29
C HIS A 347 12.75 -22.71 17.48
N LEU A 348 13.01 -21.93 16.42
CA LEU A 348 13.20 -20.49 16.57
C LEU A 348 11.90 -19.75 16.91
N LEU A 349 10.80 -20.10 16.26
CA LEU A 349 9.49 -19.50 16.51
C LEU A 349 8.98 -19.78 17.93
N PRO A 350 8.97 -21.03 18.44
CA PRO A 350 8.60 -21.30 19.83
C PRO A 350 9.50 -20.61 20.86
N GLN A 351 10.82 -20.54 20.59
CA GLN A 351 11.75 -19.82 21.46
C GLN A 351 11.43 -18.32 21.53
N ALA A 352 11.12 -17.68 20.39
CA ALA A 352 10.74 -16.26 20.37
C ALA A 352 9.45 -16.03 21.16
N LEU A 353 8.43 -16.87 20.95
CA LEU A 353 7.16 -16.78 21.70
C LEU A 353 7.38 -17.00 23.21
N SER A 354 8.28 -17.90 23.61
CA SER A 354 8.58 -18.15 25.02
C SER A 354 9.29 -16.99 25.72
N ARG A 355 10.12 -16.22 24.98
CA ARG A 355 10.77 -15.01 25.51
C ARG A 355 9.81 -13.85 25.74
N HIS A 356 8.65 -13.85 25.08
CA HIS A 356 7.67 -12.79 25.16
C HIS A 356 6.29 -13.35 25.56
N PRO A 357 6.05 -13.61 26.84
CA PRO A 357 4.74 -14.09 27.31
C PRO A 357 3.62 -13.12 26.91
N GLY A 358 2.62 -13.63 26.20
CA GLY A 358 1.49 -12.84 25.68
C GLY A 358 1.58 -12.47 24.21
N LEU A 359 2.71 -12.69 23.52
CA LEU A 359 2.77 -12.60 22.07
C LEU A 359 1.94 -13.71 21.41
N ARG A 360 1.26 -13.33 20.36
CA ARG A 360 0.49 -14.23 19.50
C ARG A 360 1.17 -14.39 18.15
N TYR A 361 0.75 -15.37 17.37
CA TYR A 361 1.24 -15.53 15.99
C TYR A 361 0.99 -14.29 15.13
N GLY A 362 -0.09 -13.57 15.35
CA GLY A 362 -0.40 -12.31 14.65
C GLY A 362 0.62 -11.19 14.89
N ASP A 363 1.40 -11.27 15.96
CA ASP A 363 2.46 -10.32 16.29
C ASP A 363 3.81 -10.68 15.63
N VAL A 364 3.87 -11.79 14.88
CA VAL A 364 5.10 -12.35 14.29
C VAL A 364 5.00 -12.39 12.77
N ALA A 365 6.10 -12.09 12.09
CA ALA A 365 6.20 -12.24 10.64
C ALA A 365 7.45 -13.01 10.22
N VAL A 366 7.32 -13.80 9.14
CA VAL A 366 8.44 -14.34 8.37
C VAL A 366 8.50 -13.59 7.05
N LEU A 367 9.59 -12.86 6.83
CA LEU A 367 9.83 -12.03 5.66
C LEU A 367 10.92 -12.65 4.78
N TYR A 368 10.72 -12.66 3.49
CA TYR A 368 11.67 -13.27 2.54
C TYR A 368 11.82 -12.42 1.27
N PRO A 369 12.96 -12.56 0.53
CA PRO A 369 13.22 -11.77 -0.68
C PRO A 369 12.26 -12.04 -1.83
N ALA A 370 11.79 -13.28 -1.98
CA ALA A 370 10.91 -13.70 -3.08
C ALA A 370 9.87 -14.73 -2.61
N ALA A 371 8.70 -14.75 -3.22
CA ALA A 371 7.57 -15.59 -2.80
C ALA A 371 7.90 -17.09 -2.75
N TRP A 372 8.64 -17.61 -3.73
CA TRP A 372 9.04 -19.03 -3.78
C TRP A 372 9.98 -19.45 -2.62
N ILE A 373 10.74 -18.50 -2.02
CA ILE A 373 11.55 -18.76 -0.83
C ILE A 373 10.64 -18.97 0.40
N GLY A 374 9.47 -18.36 0.39
CA GLY A 374 8.46 -18.52 1.43
C GLY A 374 7.66 -19.82 1.35
N ASP A 375 7.66 -20.54 0.21
CA ASP A 375 6.89 -21.78 0.04
C ASP A 375 7.28 -22.87 1.06
N PRO A 376 8.57 -23.18 1.28
CA PRO A 376 8.97 -24.13 2.31
C PRO A 376 8.57 -23.72 3.74
N VAL A 377 8.51 -22.42 4.01
CA VAL A 377 8.02 -21.91 5.31
C VAL A 377 6.53 -22.15 5.43
N ALA A 378 5.75 -21.83 4.40
CA ALA A 378 4.31 -22.09 4.38
C ALA A 378 3.97 -23.56 4.59
N ASP A 379 4.71 -24.47 3.93
CA ASP A 379 4.55 -25.91 4.10
C ASP A 379 4.88 -26.38 5.52
N SER A 380 5.99 -25.88 6.10
CA SER A 380 6.39 -26.23 7.45
C SER A 380 5.41 -25.75 8.52
N VAL A 381 4.87 -24.54 8.34
CA VAL A 381 3.85 -23.95 9.24
C VAL A 381 2.54 -24.72 9.16
N ARG A 382 2.11 -25.10 7.94
CA ARG A 382 0.92 -25.95 7.72
C ARG A 382 1.07 -27.29 8.40
N GLN A 383 2.24 -27.96 8.27
CA GLN A 383 2.52 -29.23 8.95
C GLN A 383 2.51 -29.10 10.48
N ALA A 384 2.85 -27.94 11.01
CA ALA A 384 2.80 -27.65 12.44
C ALA A 384 1.38 -27.25 12.93
N GLY A 385 0.39 -27.17 12.06
CA GLY A 385 -0.98 -26.75 12.41
C GLY A 385 -1.10 -25.28 12.82
N ILE A 386 -0.17 -24.41 12.38
CA ILE A 386 -0.17 -22.99 12.72
C ILE A 386 -0.92 -22.22 11.62
N SER A 387 -1.95 -21.47 12.01
CA SER A 387 -2.70 -20.59 11.09
C SER A 387 -1.82 -19.48 10.52
N THR A 388 -1.94 -19.25 9.22
CA THR A 388 -1.14 -18.23 8.51
C THR A 388 -1.97 -17.27 7.70
N VAL A 389 -1.40 -16.09 7.46
CA VAL A 389 -1.82 -15.19 6.39
C VAL A 389 -0.63 -14.92 5.46
N ARG A 390 -0.81 -15.24 4.18
CA ARG A 390 0.19 -14.98 3.16
C ARG A 390 -0.14 -13.70 2.41
N THR A 391 0.85 -12.81 2.19
CA THR A 391 0.63 -11.49 1.60
C THR A 391 1.54 -11.21 0.39
N ASP A 392 2.22 -12.22 -0.12
CA ASP A 392 3.05 -12.14 -1.33
C ASP A 392 2.30 -12.59 -2.60
N GLY A 393 3.04 -12.75 -3.70
CA GLY A 393 2.48 -13.20 -4.97
C GLY A 393 1.87 -14.61 -4.99
N ASN A 394 2.20 -15.45 -3.99
CA ASN A 394 1.64 -16.80 -3.82
C ASN A 394 0.52 -16.82 -2.76
N ALA A 395 -0.03 -15.66 -2.40
CA ALA A 395 -1.22 -15.58 -1.55
C ALA A 395 -2.41 -16.26 -2.23
N LEU A 396 -3.35 -16.73 -1.43
CA LEU A 396 -4.56 -17.42 -1.90
C LEU A 396 -5.32 -16.61 -2.97
N TYR A 397 -5.35 -15.29 -2.78
CA TYR A 397 -5.86 -14.31 -3.74
C TYR A 397 -5.04 -13.02 -3.65
N PRO A 398 -5.05 -12.14 -4.69
CA PRO A 398 -4.34 -10.86 -4.66
C PRO A 398 -4.78 -9.99 -3.48
N ARG A 399 -3.88 -9.73 -2.53
CA ARG A 399 -4.20 -9.01 -1.28
C ARG A 399 -4.57 -7.53 -1.50
N ALA A 400 -4.40 -7.00 -2.69
CA ALA A 400 -4.92 -5.68 -3.08
C ALA A 400 -6.43 -5.69 -3.35
N SER A 401 -7.05 -6.86 -3.60
CA SER A 401 -8.48 -6.99 -3.89
C SER A 401 -9.33 -6.68 -2.66
N ARG A 402 -10.11 -5.61 -2.75
CA ARG A 402 -11.03 -5.17 -1.69
C ARG A 402 -12.21 -6.12 -1.55
N LEU A 403 -12.73 -6.61 -2.67
CA LEU A 403 -13.84 -7.55 -2.71
C LEU A 403 -13.45 -8.86 -2.03
N MET A 404 -12.28 -9.42 -2.37
CA MET A 404 -11.80 -10.66 -1.77
C MET A 404 -11.51 -10.52 -0.28
N GLN A 405 -10.93 -9.39 0.16
CA GLN A 405 -10.74 -9.11 1.58
C GLN A 405 -12.06 -9.02 2.33
N TRP A 406 -13.07 -8.39 1.74
CA TRP A 406 -14.39 -8.31 2.33
C TRP A 406 -15.07 -9.69 2.41
N LEU A 407 -14.96 -10.53 1.37
CA LEU A 407 -15.44 -11.92 1.39
C LEU A 407 -14.72 -12.76 2.45
N GLU A 408 -13.40 -12.61 2.62
CA GLU A 408 -12.65 -13.25 3.71
C GLU A 408 -13.20 -12.84 5.09
N GLN A 409 -13.51 -11.56 5.31
CA GLN A 409 -14.12 -11.10 6.55
C GLN A 409 -15.55 -11.67 6.73
N CYS A 410 -16.33 -11.78 5.65
CA CYS A 410 -17.63 -12.46 5.68
C CYS A 410 -17.49 -13.94 6.08
N ALA A 411 -16.51 -14.64 5.51
CA ALA A 411 -16.17 -16.01 5.89
C ALA A 411 -15.77 -16.12 7.37
N GLN A 412 -14.94 -15.21 7.87
CA GLN A 412 -14.56 -15.14 9.30
C GLN A 412 -15.79 -14.98 10.20
N TRP A 413 -16.74 -14.13 9.79
CA TRP A 413 -17.98 -13.96 10.54
C TRP A 413 -18.81 -15.27 10.55
N CYS A 414 -18.97 -15.93 9.43
CA CYS A 414 -19.66 -17.22 9.29
C CYS A 414 -18.99 -18.31 10.14
N CYS A 415 -17.68 -18.36 10.21
CA CYS A 415 -16.89 -19.37 10.94
C CYS A 415 -16.76 -19.11 12.44
N GLY A 416 -17.57 -18.25 13.02
CA GLY A 416 -17.60 -18.02 14.48
C GLY A 416 -17.47 -16.57 14.92
N GLY A 417 -17.15 -15.64 14.00
CA GLY A 417 -17.09 -14.21 14.29
C GLY A 417 -18.41 -13.65 14.82
N TRP A 418 -19.53 -14.18 14.37
CA TRP A 418 -20.85 -13.83 14.87
C TRP A 418 -21.07 -14.11 16.37
N ARG A 419 -20.39 -15.09 16.95
CA ARG A 419 -20.41 -15.38 18.39
C ARG A 419 -19.37 -14.55 19.16
N LYS A 420 -18.17 -14.40 18.58
CA LYS A 420 -17.03 -13.71 19.19
C LYS A 420 -17.15 -12.18 19.09
N GLY A 421 -18.03 -11.67 18.20
CA GLY A 421 -18.16 -10.24 17.92
C GLY A 421 -17.02 -9.65 17.06
N GLU A 422 -16.18 -10.50 16.45
CA GLU A 422 -15.10 -10.09 15.55
C GLU A 422 -14.98 -11.05 14.35
N PRO A 423 -15.09 -10.54 13.11
CA PRO A 423 -15.44 -9.14 12.77
C PRO A 423 -16.88 -8.80 13.18
N ARG A 424 -17.13 -7.53 13.57
CA ARG A 424 -18.50 -7.08 13.87
C ARG A 424 -19.33 -7.00 12.58
N PHE A 425 -20.57 -7.45 12.61
CA PHE A 425 -21.47 -7.36 11.46
C PHE A 425 -21.63 -5.91 10.95
N SER A 426 -21.70 -4.92 11.85
CA SER A 426 -21.77 -3.50 11.48
C SER A 426 -20.59 -3.03 10.64
N ARG A 427 -19.40 -3.58 10.88
CA ARG A 427 -18.20 -3.32 10.08
C ARG A 427 -18.33 -3.93 8.68
N LEU A 428 -18.75 -5.21 8.57
CA LEU A 428 -18.99 -5.85 7.28
C LEU A 428 -20.01 -5.10 6.44
N LEU A 429 -21.09 -4.66 7.08
CA LEU A 429 -22.12 -3.85 6.44
C LEU A 429 -21.58 -2.52 5.93
N ALA A 430 -20.82 -1.79 6.76
CA ALA A 430 -20.25 -0.50 6.38
C ALA A 430 -19.22 -0.64 5.24
N GLU A 431 -18.36 -1.65 5.30
CA GLU A 431 -17.37 -1.92 4.23
C GLU A 431 -18.06 -2.36 2.94
N GLY A 432 -19.08 -3.23 3.00
CA GLY A 432 -19.87 -3.63 1.84
C GLY A 432 -20.61 -2.46 1.20
N ARG A 433 -21.22 -1.57 1.99
CA ARG A 433 -21.85 -0.35 1.46
C ARG A 433 -20.85 0.58 0.74
N ARG A 434 -19.62 0.68 1.23
CA ARG A 434 -18.55 1.45 0.55
C ARG A 434 -18.10 0.75 -0.73
N LEU A 435 -18.00 -0.57 -0.71
CA LEU A 435 -17.58 -1.37 -1.86
C LEU A 435 -18.60 -1.26 -3.02
N PHE A 436 -19.89 -1.32 -2.71
CA PHE A 436 -21.00 -1.24 -3.67
C PHE A 436 -21.64 0.15 -3.74
N ALA A 437 -20.91 1.21 -3.39
CA ALA A 437 -21.46 2.56 -3.33
C ALA A 437 -22.05 3.08 -4.64
N GLU A 438 -21.56 2.58 -5.78
CA GLU A 438 -22.13 2.95 -7.11
C GLU A 438 -23.54 2.37 -7.32
N SER A 439 -23.89 1.27 -6.67
CA SER A 439 -25.20 0.62 -6.75
C SER A 439 -26.10 0.92 -5.55
N ILE A 440 -25.53 1.28 -4.40
CA ILE A 440 -26.28 1.59 -3.17
C ILE A 440 -26.34 3.12 -3.02
N ARG A 441 -27.33 3.74 -3.69
CA ARG A 441 -27.48 5.21 -3.74
C ARG A 441 -28.65 5.75 -2.92
N SER A 442 -29.54 4.87 -2.43
CA SER A 442 -30.70 5.25 -1.63
C SER A 442 -30.76 4.46 -0.33
N ASP A 443 -31.54 4.96 0.62
CA ASP A 443 -31.78 4.26 1.89
C ASP A 443 -32.51 2.92 1.71
N ASP A 444 -33.38 2.82 0.70
CA ASP A 444 -34.06 1.57 0.36
C ASP A 444 -33.07 0.51 -0.14
N GLN A 445 -32.13 0.90 -1.03
CA GLN A 445 -31.09 0.01 -1.51
C GLN A 445 -30.13 -0.40 -0.37
N ALA A 446 -29.81 0.54 0.51
CA ALA A 446 -29.00 0.25 1.70
C ALA A 446 -29.69 -0.72 2.67
N SER A 447 -31.01 -0.58 2.82
CA SER A 447 -31.84 -1.49 3.63
C SER A 447 -31.99 -2.87 2.99
N ASP A 448 -32.12 -2.93 1.66
CA ASP A 448 -32.14 -4.20 0.91
C ASP A 448 -30.81 -4.94 1.02
N PHE A 449 -29.69 -4.24 0.82
CA PHE A 449 -28.35 -4.81 1.02
C PHE A 449 -28.16 -5.37 2.43
N HIS A 450 -28.57 -4.60 3.45
CA HIS A 450 -28.49 -5.03 4.85
C HIS A 450 -29.27 -6.33 5.09
N ARG A 451 -30.53 -6.37 4.65
CA ARG A 451 -31.40 -7.55 4.83
C ARG A 451 -30.84 -8.80 4.14
N ARG A 452 -30.39 -8.65 2.88
CA ARG A 452 -29.80 -9.75 2.12
C ARG A 452 -28.50 -10.23 2.76
N LEU A 453 -27.60 -9.30 3.09
CA LEU A 453 -26.30 -9.67 3.67
C LEU A 453 -26.47 -10.46 4.97
N ILE A 454 -27.29 -9.96 5.91
CA ILE A 454 -27.45 -10.69 7.19
C ILE A 454 -28.14 -12.04 6.99
N ALA A 455 -29.15 -12.15 6.12
CA ALA A 455 -29.84 -13.39 5.83
C ALA A 455 -28.88 -14.43 5.23
N GLU A 456 -28.08 -14.01 4.23
CA GLU A 456 -27.14 -14.90 3.54
C GLU A 456 -26.04 -15.38 4.48
N LEU A 457 -25.37 -14.47 5.18
CA LEU A 457 -24.32 -14.83 6.14
C LEU A 457 -24.86 -15.73 7.27
N TRP A 458 -26.11 -15.50 7.70
CA TRP A 458 -26.73 -16.32 8.73
C TRP A 458 -27.02 -17.76 8.26
N ASN A 459 -27.41 -17.93 7.01
CA ASN A 459 -27.65 -19.24 6.40
C ASN A 459 -26.36 -20.03 6.14
N LEU A 460 -25.28 -19.31 5.79
CA LEU A 460 -23.99 -19.89 5.38
C LEU A 460 -22.97 -19.98 6.52
N ARG A 461 -23.38 -19.95 7.78
CA ARG A 461 -22.47 -19.91 8.96
C ARG A 461 -22.04 -21.30 9.44
N ASP A 462 -21.26 -21.97 8.64
CA ASP A 462 -20.64 -23.24 8.99
C ASP A 462 -19.21 -23.29 8.44
N ALA A 463 -18.21 -23.46 9.31
CA ALA A 463 -16.81 -23.53 8.92
C ALA A 463 -16.48 -24.77 8.06
N GLY A 464 -17.29 -25.82 8.17
CA GLY A 464 -17.15 -27.06 7.40
C GLY A 464 -17.77 -27.02 6.00
N LEU A 465 -18.41 -25.91 5.61
CA LEU A 465 -18.93 -25.77 4.25
C LEU A 465 -17.79 -25.79 3.24
N PRO A 466 -17.96 -26.49 2.08
CA PRO A 466 -17.03 -26.36 0.97
C PRO A 466 -16.99 -24.91 0.48
N LEU A 467 -15.79 -24.41 0.21
CA LEU A 467 -15.61 -23.00 -0.15
C LEU A 467 -16.27 -22.62 -1.47
N HIS A 468 -16.18 -23.50 -2.47
CA HIS A 468 -16.76 -23.22 -3.80
C HIS A 468 -18.27 -22.95 -3.78
N PRO A 469 -19.14 -23.80 -3.21
CA PRO A 469 -20.57 -23.50 -3.07
C PRO A 469 -20.82 -22.20 -2.29
N TRP A 470 -20.08 -21.94 -1.21
CA TRP A 470 -20.22 -20.71 -0.44
C TRP A 470 -19.95 -19.46 -1.28
N LEU A 471 -18.90 -19.49 -2.11
CA LEU A 471 -18.58 -18.38 -3.03
C LEU A 471 -19.68 -18.19 -4.09
N LEU A 472 -20.26 -19.27 -4.61
CA LEU A 472 -21.34 -19.19 -5.58
C LEU A 472 -22.60 -18.56 -4.98
N GLU A 473 -23.00 -18.94 -3.76
CA GLU A 473 -24.14 -18.35 -3.04
C GLU A 473 -23.90 -16.86 -2.75
N MET A 474 -22.74 -16.51 -2.20
CA MET A 474 -22.37 -15.11 -1.98
C MET A 474 -22.35 -14.30 -3.28
N HIS A 475 -21.88 -14.90 -4.38
CA HIS A 475 -21.92 -14.25 -5.70
C HIS A 475 -23.36 -14.07 -6.18
N ALA A 476 -24.18 -15.11 -6.14
CA ALA A 476 -25.54 -15.08 -6.67
C ALA A 476 -26.45 -14.08 -5.91
N HIS A 477 -26.33 -14.05 -4.59
CA HIS A 477 -27.30 -13.32 -3.75
C HIS A 477 -26.81 -11.93 -3.31
N ILE A 478 -25.49 -11.72 -3.23
CA ILE A 478 -24.91 -10.47 -2.72
C ILE A 478 -24.04 -9.80 -3.78
N VAL A 479 -22.94 -10.43 -4.20
CA VAL A 479 -21.93 -9.74 -5.00
C VAL A 479 -22.47 -9.39 -6.39
N GLY A 480 -23.03 -10.35 -7.12
CA GLY A 480 -23.56 -10.14 -8.48
C GLY A 480 -24.60 -9.01 -8.56
N PRO A 481 -25.69 -9.07 -7.75
CA PRO A 481 -26.72 -8.03 -7.77
C PRO A 481 -26.20 -6.62 -7.45
N PHE A 482 -25.26 -6.47 -6.51
CA PHE A 482 -24.76 -5.16 -6.11
C PHE A 482 -23.52 -4.70 -6.88
N ALA A 483 -22.76 -5.61 -7.51
CA ALA A 483 -21.62 -5.26 -8.36
C ALA A 483 -22.02 -4.95 -9.82
N ALA A 484 -23.19 -5.38 -10.27
CA ALA A 484 -23.62 -5.32 -11.67
C ALA A 484 -23.60 -3.91 -12.31
N GLY A 485 -23.60 -2.84 -11.50
CA GLY A 485 -23.51 -1.46 -11.98
C GLY A 485 -22.24 -0.72 -11.56
N CYS A 486 -21.29 -1.43 -10.90
CA CYS A 486 -20.12 -0.81 -10.32
C CYS A 486 -18.91 -0.89 -11.27
N ALA A 487 -18.65 0.19 -11.98
CA ALA A 487 -17.49 0.27 -12.88
C ALA A 487 -16.16 0.07 -12.14
N SER A 488 -16.08 0.52 -10.90
CA SER A 488 -14.88 0.37 -10.05
C SER A 488 -14.61 -1.07 -9.58
N LEU A 489 -15.55 -1.98 -9.75
CA LEU A 489 -15.42 -3.38 -9.33
C LEU A 489 -15.11 -4.36 -10.48
N ARG A 490 -14.95 -3.90 -11.72
CA ARG A 490 -14.73 -4.80 -12.87
C ARG A 490 -13.52 -5.71 -12.70
N ASP A 491 -12.35 -5.18 -12.33
CA ASP A 491 -11.14 -5.97 -12.04
C ASP A 491 -11.32 -6.87 -10.80
N GLU A 492 -12.06 -6.42 -9.81
CA GLU A 492 -12.40 -7.19 -8.61
C GLU A 492 -13.28 -8.40 -8.95
N MET A 493 -14.23 -8.22 -9.88
CA MET A 493 -15.08 -9.30 -10.38
C MET A 493 -14.30 -10.33 -11.20
N GLU A 494 -13.34 -9.90 -12.05
CA GLU A 494 -12.42 -10.82 -12.72
C GLU A 494 -11.58 -11.63 -11.71
N THR A 495 -11.11 -10.96 -10.65
CA THR A 495 -10.37 -11.62 -9.57
C THR A 495 -11.21 -12.66 -8.84
N LEU A 496 -12.46 -12.33 -8.52
CA LEU A 496 -13.41 -13.27 -7.91
C LEU A 496 -13.71 -14.45 -8.84
N ALA A 497 -13.98 -14.19 -10.11
CA ALA A 497 -14.25 -15.24 -11.09
C ALA A 497 -13.08 -16.23 -11.21
N ALA A 498 -11.85 -15.73 -11.31
CA ALA A 498 -10.65 -16.57 -11.35
C ALA A 498 -10.48 -17.37 -10.03
N PHE A 499 -10.84 -16.80 -8.88
CA PHE A 499 -10.78 -17.51 -7.61
C PHE A 499 -11.88 -18.59 -7.51
N VAL A 500 -13.09 -18.32 -7.98
CA VAL A 500 -14.17 -19.30 -8.07
C VAL A 500 -13.77 -20.49 -8.95
N GLU A 501 -13.10 -20.26 -10.09
CA GLU A 501 -12.58 -21.35 -10.94
C GLU A 501 -11.54 -22.21 -10.19
N ARG A 502 -10.63 -21.59 -9.42
CA ARG A 502 -9.64 -22.31 -8.63
C ARG A 502 -10.25 -23.18 -7.53
N THR A 503 -11.36 -22.75 -6.96
CA THR A 503 -12.09 -23.49 -5.92
C THR A 503 -13.09 -24.51 -6.48
N ALA A 504 -13.31 -24.55 -7.79
CA ALA A 504 -14.13 -25.58 -8.43
C ALA A 504 -13.56 -27.00 -8.14
N PRO A 505 -14.37 -28.07 -8.18
CA PRO A 505 -13.94 -29.42 -7.84
C PRO A 505 -12.70 -29.93 -8.60
N THR A 506 -12.44 -29.38 -9.78
CA THR A 506 -11.27 -29.69 -10.61
C THR A 506 -10.10 -28.69 -10.44
N GLY A 507 -10.28 -27.65 -9.64
CA GLY A 507 -9.31 -26.61 -9.39
C GLY A 507 -8.28 -26.99 -8.32
N ASP A 508 -7.20 -26.22 -8.26
CA ASP A 508 -6.11 -26.40 -7.28
C ASP A 508 -6.52 -26.18 -5.82
N CYS A 509 -7.65 -25.53 -5.59
CA CYS A 509 -8.27 -25.25 -4.28
C CYS A 509 -9.63 -25.94 -4.11
N GLY A 510 -9.96 -26.97 -4.89
CA GLY A 510 -11.30 -27.58 -4.95
C GLY A 510 -11.77 -28.25 -3.64
N GLU A 511 -10.84 -28.69 -2.80
CA GLU A 511 -11.14 -29.32 -1.51
C GLU A 511 -11.21 -28.32 -0.34
N MET A 512 -10.97 -27.02 -0.59
CA MET A 512 -10.94 -26.01 0.46
C MET A 512 -12.29 -25.86 1.16
N LEU A 513 -12.24 -25.75 2.47
CA LEU A 513 -13.38 -25.42 3.32
C LEU A 513 -13.45 -23.91 3.62
N LEU A 514 -14.63 -23.42 3.97
CA LEU A 514 -14.84 -22.03 4.36
C LEU A 514 -13.95 -21.62 5.53
N GLY A 515 -13.72 -22.53 6.49
CA GLY A 515 -12.82 -22.32 7.61
C GLY A 515 -11.39 -21.98 7.21
N GLU A 516 -10.90 -22.53 6.10
CA GLU A 516 -9.54 -22.25 5.61
C GLU A 516 -9.42 -20.84 5.00
N LEU A 517 -10.44 -20.38 4.25
CA LEU A 517 -10.50 -18.97 3.81
C LEU A 517 -10.59 -18.02 5.00
N ALA A 518 -11.39 -18.37 5.99
CA ALA A 518 -11.56 -17.61 7.23
C ALA A 518 -10.32 -17.61 8.14
N GLY A 519 -9.34 -18.50 7.87
CA GLY A 519 -8.18 -18.73 8.74
C GLY A 519 -8.51 -19.68 9.88
N ASP A 520 -8.64 -20.98 9.58
CA ASP A 520 -8.85 -22.06 10.54
C ASP A 520 -9.98 -21.77 11.56
N GLY A 521 -11.19 -21.66 11.06
CA GLY A 521 -12.38 -21.45 11.89
C GLY A 521 -12.51 -20.03 12.46
N GLY A 522 -12.00 -19.01 11.75
CA GLY A 522 -12.07 -17.61 12.18
C GLY A 522 -11.00 -17.25 13.24
N ASN A 523 -9.92 -18.00 13.31
CA ASN A 523 -8.76 -17.64 14.13
C ASN A 523 -8.09 -16.40 13.53
N LEU A 524 -8.15 -15.27 14.24
CA LEU A 524 -7.47 -14.01 13.86
C LEU A 524 -5.99 -14.02 14.24
N ASP A 525 -5.56 -14.98 15.07
CA ASP A 525 -4.17 -15.15 15.49
C ASP A 525 -3.40 -15.94 14.43
N ARG A 526 -2.92 -15.27 13.38
CA ARG A 526 -2.25 -15.88 12.22
C ARG A 526 -0.84 -15.35 12.04
N LEU A 527 0.12 -16.26 11.88
CA LEU A 527 1.48 -15.92 11.50
C LEU A 527 1.52 -15.28 10.12
N THR A 528 2.16 -14.13 10.00
CA THR A 528 2.31 -13.44 8.71
C THR A 528 3.48 -14.01 7.90
N LEU A 529 3.21 -14.48 6.69
CA LEU A 529 4.21 -14.84 5.68
C LEU A 529 4.19 -13.78 4.57
N SER A 530 5.31 -13.11 4.31
CA SER A 530 5.33 -11.96 3.41
C SER A 530 6.65 -11.82 2.66
N SER A 531 6.60 -11.30 1.43
CA SER A 531 7.82 -10.77 0.84
C SER A 531 8.26 -9.50 1.57
N LEU A 532 9.56 -9.19 1.53
CA LEU A 532 10.10 -7.94 2.07
C LEU A 532 9.39 -6.69 1.51
N HIS A 533 8.99 -6.72 0.23
CA HIS A 533 8.23 -5.66 -0.41
C HIS A 533 6.82 -5.49 0.18
N SER A 534 6.12 -6.61 0.34
CA SER A 534 4.73 -6.62 0.84
C SER A 534 4.63 -6.33 2.35
N ALA A 535 5.75 -6.40 3.07
CA ALA A 535 5.82 -6.07 4.49
C ALA A 535 5.93 -4.56 4.77
N LYS A 536 6.16 -3.73 3.73
CA LYS A 536 6.23 -2.28 3.90
C LYS A 536 4.92 -1.71 4.43
N GLY A 537 5.01 -0.77 5.37
CA GLY A 537 3.84 -0.19 6.06
C GLY A 537 3.38 -0.99 7.29
N ARG A 538 3.72 -2.27 7.39
CA ARG A 538 3.35 -3.14 8.52
C ARG A 538 4.41 -3.13 9.61
N GLU A 539 4.07 -3.62 10.79
CA GLU A 539 4.99 -3.74 11.93
C GLU A 539 4.62 -4.93 12.81
N PHE A 540 5.64 -5.57 13.38
CA PHE A 540 5.51 -6.81 14.14
C PHE A 540 6.37 -6.75 15.39
N ALA A 541 6.02 -7.49 16.43
CA ALA A 541 6.86 -7.61 17.61
C ALA A 541 8.15 -8.37 17.27
N VAL A 542 8.03 -9.49 16.54
CA VAL A 542 9.14 -10.34 16.12
C VAL A 542 9.14 -10.50 14.61
N VAL A 543 10.28 -10.33 13.97
CA VAL A 543 10.48 -10.51 12.54
C VAL A 543 11.58 -11.55 12.28
N PHE A 544 11.23 -12.60 11.56
CA PHE A 544 12.18 -13.54 10.97
C PHE A 544 12.42 -13.16 9.52
N MET A 545 13.64 -12.77 9.17
CA MET A 545 14.06 -12.52 7.80
C MET A 545 14.72 -13.80 7.25
N PHE A 546 14.02 -14.52 6.39
CA PHE A 546 14.39 -15.87 5.93
C PHE A 546 14.98 -15.87 4.53
N GLY A 547 15.99 -16.72 4.31
CA GLY A 547 16.62 -16.89 2.99
C GLY A 547 17.50 -15.71 2.58
N LEU A 548 18.21 -15.11 3.55
CA LEU A 548 19.14 -14.00 3.34
C LEU A 548 20.50 -14.51 2.80
N ASP A 549 20.46 -15.14 1.62
CA ASP A 549 21.64 -15.75 1.03
C ASP A 549 22.27 -14.85 -0.03
N ALA A 550 23.59 -14.97 -0.21
CA ALA A 550 24.32 -14.35 -1.30
C ALA A 550 23.70 -14.73 -2.64
N GLY A 551 23.53 -13.76 -3.52
CA GLY A 551 22.87 -13.92 -4.82
C GLY A 551 21.33 -13.95 -4.78
N ARG A 552 20.75 -13.78 -3.59
CA ARG A 552 19.31 -13.58 -3.39
C ARG A 552 19.00 -12.15 -2.98
N LEU A 553 19.73 -11.64 -2.00
CA LEU A 553 19.64 -10.25 -1.56
C LEU A 553 21.04 -9.77 -1.11
N PRO A 554 21.77 -9.00 -1.92
CA PRO A 554 21.49 -8.64 -3.32
C PRO A 554 21.64 -9.78 -4.31
N ARG A 555 21.12 -9.60 -5.53
CA ARG A 555 21.36 -10.52 -6.65
C ARG A 555 22.81 -10.42 -7.14
N ASN A 556 23.36 -11.50 -7.68
CA ASN A 556 24.75 -11.53 -8.17
C ASN A 556 25.00 -10.58 -9.35
N ASP A 557 23.97 -10.36 -10.17
CA ASP A 557 24.00 -9.52 -11.37
C ASP A 557 23.55 -8.06 -11.10
N ALA A 558 23.40 -7.69 -9.84
CA ALA A 558 22.89 -6.39 -9.45
C ALA A 558 23.87 -5.27 -9.76
N GLY A 559 23.46 -4.31 -10.59
CA GLY A 559 24.18 -3.06 -10.79
C GLY A 559 24.06 -2.09 -9.59
N PRO A 560 24.76 -0.95 -9.60
CA PRO A 560 24.81 -0.04 -8.44
C PRO A 560 23.44 0.42 -7.91
N ARG A 561 22.50 0.70 -8.82
CA ARG A 561 21.12 1.09 -8.42
C ARG A 561 20.37 -0.06 -7.75
N GLN A 562 20.50 -1.27 -8.28
CA GLN A 562 19.88 -2.47 -7.73
C GLN A 562 20.50 -2.88 -6.38
N LEU A 563 21.82 -2.68 -6.21
CA LEU A 563 22.49 -2.87 -4.92
C LEU A 563 21.94 -1.90 -3.86
N ALA A 564 21.78 -0.62 -4.21
CA ALA A 564 21.19 0.36 -3.31
C ALA A 564 19.72 0.04 -2.99
N GLU A 565 18.95 -0.46 -3.96
CA GLU A 565 17.56 -0.89 -3.71
C GLU A 565 17.49 -2.16 -2.84
N ALA A 566 18.36 -3.15 -3.06
CA ALA A 566 18.47 -4.34 -2.23
C ALA A 566 18.81 -3.99 -0.78
N ARG A 567 19.72 -3.02 -0.55
CA ARG A 567 20.05 -2.52 0.78
C ARG A 567 18.85 -1.85 1.46
N ARG A 568 18.12 -0.99 0.73
CA ARG A 568 16.88 -0.41 1.26
C ARG A 568 15.81 -1.47 1.58
N LEU A 569 15.71 -2.49 0.73
CA LEU A 569 14.78 -3.60 0.96
C LEU A 569 15.13 -4.39 2.23
N PHE A 570 16.41 -4.68 2.44
CA PHE A 570 16.91 -5.29 3.68
C PHE A 570 16.61 -4.40 4.90
N TYR A 571 16.91 -3.10 4.80
CA TYR A 571 16.61 -2.12 5.84
C TYR A 571 15.11 -2.02 6.16
N VAL A 572 14.25 -2.03 5.14
CA VAL A 572 12.79 -2.03 5.33
C VAL A 572 12.35 -3.27 6.12
N GLY A 573 12.78 -4.48 5.73
CA GLY A 573 12.47 -5.70 6.47
C GLY A 573 12.97 -5.64 7.92
N PHE A 574 14.20 -5.20 8.12
CA PHE A 574 14.83 -5.06 9.42
C PHE A 574 14.05 -4.13 10.36
N THR A 575 13.59 -3.00 9.85
CA THR A 575 12.85 -1.97 10.62
C THR A 575 11.35 -2.26 10.80
N ARG A 576 10.88 -3.45 10.41
CA ARG A 576 9.50 -3.87 10.72
C ARG A 576 9.37 -4.39 12.15
N ALA A 577 10.46 -4.74 12.78
CA ALA A 577 10.48 -5.32 14.12
C ALA A 577 10.41 -4.26 15.23
N LYS A 578 9.66 -4.61 16.29
CA LYS A 578 9.61 -3.84 17.55
C LYS A 578 10.62 -4.38 18.55
N SER A 579 10.64 -5.69 18.79
CA SER A 579 11.35 -6.34 19.88
C SER A 579 12.47 -7.26 19.42
N GLU A 580 12.27 -8.07 18.38
CA GLU A 580 13.28 -9.00 17.89
C GLU A 580 13.38 -9.05 16.37
N VAL A 581 14.61 -9.11 15.87
CA VAL A 581 14.94 -9.41 14.47
C VAL A 581 15.78 -10.68 14.42
N HIS A 582 15.39 -11.64 13.59
CA HIS A 582 16.13 -12.87 13.34
C HIS A 582 16.56 -12.91 11.87
N LEU A 583 17.87 -12.89 11.62
CA LEU A 583 18.46 -12.99 10.30
C LEU A 583 18.81 -14.45 10.01
N ILE A 584 18.12 -15.08 9.07
CA ILE A 584 18.28 -16.50 8.75
C ILE A 584 18.91 -16.66 7.36
N HIS A 585 20.04 -17.34 7.31
CA HIS A 585 20.81 -17.55 6.08
C HIS A 585 21.47 -18.94 6.06
N SER A 586 21.91 -19.37 4.90
CA SER A 586 22.67 -20.62 4.75
C SER A 586 24.09 -20.46 5.34
N THR A 587 24.58 -21.50 6.05
CA THR A 587 25.98 -21.57 6.52
C THR A 587 27.03 -21.42 5.43
N ARG A 588 26.66 -21.66 4.17
CA ARG A 588 27.58 -21.64 3.03
C ARG A 588 27.55 -20.34 2.22
N ARG A 589 26.51 -19.52 2.37
CA ARG A 589 26.24 -18.38 1.49
C ARG A 589 25.51 -17.26 2.22
N SER A 590 26.14 -16.67 3.21
CA SER A 590 25.57 -15.48 3.88
C SER A 590 25.49 -14.29 2.90
N SER A 591 24.45 -13.48 3.02
CA SER A 591 24.36 -12.20 2.32
C SER A 591 25.41 -11.23 2.87
N PRO A 592 26.12 -10.47 2.03
CA PRO A 592 27.02 -9.41 2.50
C PRO A 592 26.37 -8.42 3.47
N LEU A 593 25.06 -8.18 3.33
CA LEU A 593 24.30 -7.30 4.21
C LEU A 593 24.13 -7.89 5.62
N VAL A 594 24.02 -9.21 5.72
CA VAL A 594 24.00 -9.93 7.01
C VAL A 594 25.38 -9.90 7.64
N ASP A 595 26.43 -10.16 6.86
CA ASP A 595 27.82 -10.19 7.36
C ASP A 595 28.24 -8.83 7.96
N GLU A 596 27.78 -7.73 7.38
CA GLU A 596 28.00 -6.38 7.91
C GLU A 596 27.33 -6.21 9.28
N VAL A 597 26.08 -6.66 9.42
CA VAL A 597 25.34 -6.58 10.70
C VAL A 597 25.96 -7.50 11.75
N GLU A 598 26.34 -8.74 11.39
CA GLU A 598 26.99 -9.69 12.31
C GLU A 598 28.30 -9.12 12.88
N ARG A 599 29.13 -8.53 12.02
CA ARG A 599 30.39 -7.90 12.45
C ARG A 599 30.13 -6.78 13.45
N HIS A 600 29.15 -5.92 13.15
CA HIS A 600 28.77 -4.84 14.07
C HIS A 600 28.28 -5.37 15.42
N LEU A 601 27.47 -6.43 15.43
CA LEU A 601 26.98 -7.03 16.67
C LEU A 601 28.13 -7.63 17.52
N GLN A 602 29.15 -8.23 16.89
CA GLN A 602 30.33 -8.74 17.55
C GLN A 602 31.23 -7.64 18.15
N GLU A 603 31.33 -6.50 17.46
CA GLU A 603 32.13 -5.34 17.92
C GLU A 603 31.41 -4.53 19.02
N SER A 604 30.08 -4.63 19.11
CA SER A 604 29.24 -3.83 20.04
C SER A 604 28.81 -4.62 21.30
N GLY A 605 29.05 -5.95 21.36
CA GLY A 605 28.73 -6.82 22.48
C GLY A 605 29.93 -7.04 23.35
#